data_0ae9813515c4f0da4cff4e75f2a343d8
#
_entry.id   0ae9813515c4f0da4cff4e75f2a343d8
#
_cell.length_a   1.000
_cell.length_b   1.000
_cell.length_c   1.000
_cell.angle_alpha   90.00
_cell.angle_beta   90.00
_cell.angle_gamma   90.00
#
_symmetry.space_group_name_H-M   'P 1'
#
loop_
_entity.id
_entity.type
_entity.pdbx_description
1 polymer ?
#
loop_
_entity_poly.entity_id
_entity_poly.type
_entity_poly.pdbx_seq_one_letter_code
_entity_poly.pdbx_strand_id
1 'polypeptide(L)'
;MGVAASCLAVQFEQKTAEADSQGLTAEQALRWRSAIRTTLFVPDPLPPLAVENHGRFEPAAGVVAERVSYATQFAMRVPAIVYSPRERRRELPALIIVNGHGGDKYCWYAFYSGVLYARAGAVVLTYDPIGEGERNSQRKSGTRAHDTRQEPRQMGRRLGGLMVTDLMQAVSYLSQRADVDPERIAACGYSMGSFVLAVTGAIDEQLHACVLVGGGNLDGPDGYWDNSKPMCQGIPYQSLAFLGDRPAAIYALHAMRGPTLVFNGLEDTVVAIPTHGKSFFDNLQDRVAQLLGTRKGVFEADFVAHVSHRPFFVTEPVALWLERRLDFPLWTPETIRAMPTTHISEWVRAKGVAVDSRYASEDREGGLRALGAGVPGLSRSQLSVFTEEQWERQKGRLIYETWVRKARSRITHRQ
;
A
#
# COMPACT_ATOMS: atom_id res chain seq x y z
N MET A 1 -1.75 -23.10 53.96
CA MET A 1 -2.09 -22.97 52.53
C MET A 1 -1.55 -21.70 51.88
N GLY A 2 -0.60 -20.99 52.48
CA GLY A 2 -0.12 -19.69 51.95
C GLY A 2 1.23 -19.72 51.20
N VAL A 3 1.99 -20.79 51.26
CA VAL A 3 3.36 -20.85 50.68
C VAL A 3 3.38 -21.37 49.23
N ALA A 4 2.40 -22.21 48.86
CA ALA A 4 2.35 -22.78 47.49
C ALA A 4 1.87 -21.79 46.40
N ALA A 5 1.04 -20.78 46.80
CA ALA A 5 0.55 -19.77 45.87
C ALA A 5 1.64 -18.73 45.50
N SER A 6 2.55 -18.42 46.44
CA SER A 6 3.64 -17.47 46.18
C SER A 6 4.73 -18.01 45.26
N CYS A 7 5.03 -19.32 45.31
CA CYS A 7 6.01 -19.94 44.41
C CYS A 7 5.49 -20.06 42.94
N LEU A 8 4.18 -20.28 42.78
CA LEU A 8 3.59 -20.35 41.43
C LEU A 8 3.52 -18.99 40.74
N ALA A 9 3.24 -17.91 41.51
CA ALA A 9 3.23 -16.56 40.94
C ALA A 9 4.64 -16.10 40.53
N VAL A 10 5.65 -16.38 41.36
CA VAL A 10 7.06 -16.04 41.03
C VAL A 10 7.59 -16.86 39.85
N GLN A 11 7.18 -18.12 39.72
CA GLN A 11 7.54 -18.93 38.54
C GLN A 11 6.81 -18.48 37.24
N PHE A 12 5.61 -17.93 37.36
CA PHE A 12 4.87 -17.39 36.24
C PHE A 12 5.44 -16.03 35.78
N GLU A 13 5.82 -15.16 36.73
CA GLU A 13 6.51 -13.90 36.41
C GLU A 13 7.93 -14.13 35.88
N GLN A 14 8.70 -15.09 36.40
CA GLN A 14 10.01 -15.45 35.83
C GLN A 14 9.90 -16.08 34.46
N LYS A 15 8.86 -16.88 34.17
CA LYS A 15 8.65 -17.49 32.86
C LYS A 15 8.20 -16.47 31.80
N THR A 16 7.48 -15.40 32.20
CA THR A 16 7.16 -14.28 31.34
C THR A 16 8.36 -13.36 31.11
N ALA A 17 9.20 -13.13 32.14
CA ALA A 17 10.42 -12.32 32.03
C ALA A 17 11.52 -12.99 31.18
N GLU A 18 11.65 -14.33 31.21
CA GLU A 18 12.59 -15.06 30.36
C GLU A 18 12.09 -15.22 28.88
N ALA A 19 10.78 -15.15 28.65
CA ALA A 19 10.22 -15.16 27.29
C ALA A 19 10.42 -13.82 26.57
N ASP A 20 10.62 -12.71 27.29
CA ASP A 20 10.81 -11.36 26.72
C ASP A 20 12.26 -11.08 26.24
N SER A 21 13.21 -11.98 26.47
CA SER A 21 14.62 -11.79 26.07
C SER A 21 15.00 -12.42 24.73
N GLN A 22 14.13 -13.23 24.13
CA GLN A 22 14.34 -13.78 22.78
C GLN A 22 13.56 -12.98 21.76
N GLY A 23 14.26 -12.35 20.80
CA GLY A 23 13.64 -11.60 19.71
C GLY A 23 12.60 -12.44 18.93
N LEU A 24 11.82 -11.80 18.08
CA LEU A 24 10.74 -12.40 17.27
C LEU A 24 11.23 -13.65 16.52
N THR A 25 10.73 -14.82 16.92
CA THR A 25 11.08 -16.08 16.27
C THR A 25 10.30 -16.30 14.98
N ALA A 26 10.84 -17.12 14.07
CA ALA A 26 10.14 -17.50 12.84
C ALA A 26 8.76 -18.15 13.13
N GLU A 27 8.67 -18.98 14.17
CA GLU A 27 7.41 -19.62 14.58
C GLU A 27 6.40 -18.60 15.06
N GLN A 28 6.81 -17.62 15.86
CA GLN A 28 5.94 -16.53 16.31
C GLN A 28 5.47 -15.68 15.12
N ALA A 29 6.36 -15.36 14.18
CA ALA A 29 6.02 -14.62 12.98
C ALA A 29 4.98 -15.36 12.12
N LEU A 30 5.13 -16.67 11.92
CA LEU A 30 4.14 -17.50 11.22
C LEU A 30 2.78 -17.49 11.93
N ARG A 31 2.75 -17.64 13.24
CA ARG A 31 1.51 -17.54 14.03
C ARG A 31 0.83 -16.19 13.86
N TRP A 32 1.57 -15.09 13.94
CA TRP A 32 1.02 -13.74 13.76
C TRP A 32 0.52 -13.49 12.35
N ARG A 33 1.26 -13.89 11.31
CA ARG A 33 0.81 -13.80 9.91
C ARG A 33 -0.50 -14.54 9.68
N SER A 34 -0.59 -15.78 10.16
CA SER A 34 -1.81 -16.60 10.06
C SER A 34 -2.98 -15.96 10.83
N ALA A 35 -2.73 -15.43 12.04
CA ALA A 35 -3.75 -14.77 12.84
C ALA A 35 -4.24 -13.46 12.20
N ILE A 36 -3.35 -12.66 11.60
CA ILE A 36 -3.73 -11.46 10.83
C ILE A 36 -4.63 -11.85 9.66
N ARG A 37 -4.22 -12.83 8.84
CA ARG A 37 -5.03 -13.33 7.71
C ARG A 37 -6.43 -13.78 8.16
N THR A 38 -6.50 -14.61 9.19
CA THR A 38 -7.77 -15.11 9.74
C THR A 38 -8.64 -13.97 10.26
N THR A 39 -8.05 -13.03 11.01
CA THR A 39 -8.76 -11.91 11.62
C THR A 39 -9.37 -10.98 10.57
N LEU A 40 -8.66 -10.73 9.48
CA LEU A 40 -9.10 -9.86 8.39
C LEU A 40 -9.83 -10.62 7.28
N PHE A 41 -10.02 -11.93 7.38
CA PHE A 41 -10.63 -12.75 6.33
C PHE A 41 -9.87 -12.72 4.99
N VAL A 42 -8.54 -12.60 5.05
CA VAL A 42 -7.67 -12.77 3.87
C VAL A 42 -7.62 -14.25 3.53
N PRO A 43 -7.95 -14.66 2.30
CA PRO A 43 -7.93 -16.07 1.92
C PRO A 43 -6.54 -16.70 2.01
N ASP A 44 -6.50 -17.95 2.43
CA ASP A 44 -5.31 -18.78 2.39
C ASP A 44 -5.72 -20.19 1.95
N PRO A 45 -5.34 -20.63 0.74
CA PRO A 45 -4.61 -19.89 -0.29
C PRO A 45 -5.40 -18.74 -0.90
N LEU A 46 -4.68 -17.82 -1.59
CA LEU A 46 -5.33 -16.77 -2.38
C LEU A 46 -6.16 -17.37 -3.53
N PRO A 47 -7.23 -16.69 -3.97
CA PRO A 47 -7.99 -17.13 -5.13
C PRO A 47 -7.10 -17.19 -6.39
N PRO A 48 -7.39 -18.07 -7.37
CA PRO A 48 -6.71 -18.04 -8.66
C PRO A 48 -6.81 -16.65 -9.30
N LEU A 49 -5.72 -16.15 -9.87
CA LEU A 49 -5.65 -14.80 -10.46
C LEU A 49 -6.64 -14.61 -11.61
N ALA A 50 -6.88 -15.63 -12.43
CA ALA A 50 -7.78 -15.57 -13.58
C ALA A 50 -7.60 -14.25 -14.37
N VAL A 51 -6.38 -13.97 -14.81
CA VAL A 51 -6.01 -12.72 -15.48
C VAL A 51 -6.74 -12.59 -16.81
N GLU A 52 -7.30 -11.40 -17.08
CA GLU A 52 -7.86 -11.03 -18.38
C GLU A 52 -7.08 -9.83 -18.93
N ASN A 53 -6.68 -9.89 -20.22
CA ASN A 53 -6.01 -8.80 -20.92
C ASN A 53 -7.03 -8.02 -21.77
N HIS A 54 -7.03 -6.70 -21.63
CA HIS A 54 -7.98 -5.78 -22.29
C HIS A 54 -7.28 -4.84 -23.27
N GLY A 55 -6.08 -5.20 -23.75
CA GLY A 55 -5.32 -4.47 -24.76
C GLY A 55 -4.17 -3.65 -24.19
N ARG A 56 -3.47 -2.97 -25.12
CA ARG A 56 -2.24 -2.22 -24.85
C ARG A 56 -2.32 -0.83 -25.46
N PHE A 57 -1.53 0.09 -24.93
CA PHE A 57 -1.32 1.43 -25.50
C PHE A 57 0.08 1.94 -25.15
N GLU A 58 0.50 3.03 -25.77
CA GLU A 58 1.77 3.71 -25.50
C GLU A 58 1.50 5.02 -24.79
N PRO A 59 1.69 5.09 -23.47
CA PRO A 59 1.50 6.34 -22.73
C PRO A 59 2.60 7.36 -23.01
N ALA A 60 3.81 6.89 -23.36
CA ALA A 60 4.98 7.73 -23.63
C ALA A 60 5.96 6.98 -24.53
N ALA A 61 6.85 7.71 -25.19
CA ALA A 61 7.94 7.11 -25.97
C ALA A 61 8.76 6.14 -25.09
N GLY A 62 8.94 4.91 -25.58
CA GLY A 62 9.69 3.86 -24.90
C GLY A 62 8.94 3.16 -23.77
N VAL A 63 7.67 3.51 -23.50
CA VAL A 63 6.83 2.88 -22.46
C VAL A 63 5.60 2.24 -23.08
N VAL A 64 5.31 1.01 -22.72
CA VAL A 64 4.07 0.29 -23.04
C VAL A 64 3.23 0.12 -21.79
N ALA A 65 1.92 0.28 -21.93
CA ALA A 65 0.96 0.05 -20.87
C ALA A 65 -0.06 -1.04 -21.27
N GLU A 66 -0.30 -1.99 -20.40
CA GLU A 66 -1.27 -3.07 -20.56
C GLU A 66 -2.49 -2.79 -19.69
N ARG A 67 -3.68 -2.95 -20.23
CA ARG A 67 -4.93 -2.95 -19.47
C ARG A 67 -5.25 -4.37 -19.06
N VAL A 68 -5.27 -4.63 -17.77
CA VAL A 68 -5.52 -5.97 -17.25
C VAL A 68 -6.59 -5.95 -16.17
N SER A 69 -7.18 -7.09 -15.90
CA SER A 69 -7.92 -7.31 -14.68
C SER A 69 -7.60 -8.69 -14.12
N TYR A 70 -7.55 -8.80 -12.79
CA TYR A 70 -7.31 -10.06 -12.09
C TYR A 70 -8.38 -10.29 -11.02
N ALA A 71 -8.57 -11.56 -10.64
CA ALA A 71 -9.58 -11.91 -9.65
C ALA A 71 -9.10 -11.63 -8.22
N THR A 72 -10.06 -11.30 -7.35
CA THR A 72 -9.90 -11.16 -5.91
C THR A 72 -10.99 -11.92 -5.16
N GLN A 73 -11.25 -11.60 -3.90
CA GLN A 73 -12.26 -12.27 -3.08
C GLN A 73 -13.64 -12.31 -3.78
N PHE A 74 -14.37 -13.40 -3.56
CA PHE A 74 -15.73 -13.62 -4.10
C PHE A 74 -15.85 -13.56 -5.62
N ALA A 75 -14.80 -13.91 -6.34
CA ALA A 75 -14.71 -13.79 -7.80
C ALA A 75 -14.97 -12.35 -8.29
N MET A 76 -14.71 -11.34 -7.43
CA MET A 76 -14.64 -9.95 -7.85
C MET A 76 -13.37 -9.70 -8.67
N ARG A 77 -13.32 -8.60 -9.39
CA ARG A 77 -12.17 -8.26 -10.23
C ARG A 77 -11.56 -6.92 -9.86
N VAL A 78 -10.26 -6.82 -10.09
CA VAL A 78 -9.46 -5.61 -9.88
C VAL A 78 -8.95 -5.13 -11.24
N PRO A 79 -9.46 -4.01 -11.76
CA PRO A 79 -8.93 -3.38 -12.96
C PRO A 79 -7.58 -2.70 -12.66
N ALA A 80 -6.59 -2.94 -13.51
CA ALA A 80 -5.23 -2.41 -13.34
C ALA A 80 -4.60 -2.00 -14.67
N ILE A 81 -3.64 -1.08 -14.59
CA ILE A 81 -2.73 -0.72 -15.68
C ILE A 81 -1.32 -1.15 -15.28
N VAL A 82 -0.65 -1.82 -16.20
CA VAL A 82 0.72 -2.30 -16.02
C VAL A 82 1.62 -1.61 -17.02
N TYR A 83 2.49 -0.72 -16.55
CA TYR A 83 3.47 -0.01 -17.34
C TYR A 83 4.78 -0.78 -17.38
N SER A 84 5.45 -0.79 -18.51
CA SER A 84 6.75 -1.44 -18.66
C SER A 84 7.58 -0.75 -19.77
N PRO A 85 8.92 -0.87 -19.75
CA PRO A 85 9.71 -0.43 -20.88
C PRO A 85 9.32 -1.23 -22.14
N ARG A 86 9.34 -0.59 -23.31
CA ARG A 86 9.07 -1.25 -24.59
C ARG A 86 10.09 -2.34 -24.88
N GLU A 87 11.36 -2.04 -24.67
CA GLU A 87 12.46 -2.98 -24.87
C GLU A 87 12.73 -3.73 -23.56
N ARG A 88 12.56 -5.05 -23.59
CA ARG A 88 12.78 -5.94 -22.45
C ARG A 88 13.96 -6.83 -22.78
N ARG A 89 15.04 -6.67 -22.04
CA ARG A 89 16.28 -7.44 -22.27
C ARG A 89 16.52 -8.54 -21.22
N ARG A 90 15.82 -8.49 -20.08
CA ARG A 90 15.95 -9.41 -18.93
C ARG A 90 14.74 -9.26 -18.00
N GLU A 91 14.66 -10.09 -16.99
CA GLU A 91 13.72 -9.92 -15.88
C GLU A 91 13.95 -8.57 -15.18
N LEU A 92 12.86 -7.84 -14.97
CA LEU A 92 12.87 -6.46 -14.49
C LEU A 92 12.39 -6.40 -13.04
N PRO A 93 12.85 -5.43 -12.24
CA PRO A 93 12.22 -5.13 -10.96
C PRO A 93 10.78 -4.68 -11.17
N ALA A 94 9.93 -4.86 -10.16
CA ALA A 94 8.56 -4.42 -10.23
C ALA A 94 8.17 -3.50 -9.07
N LEU A 95 7.22 -2.60 -9.35
CA LEU A 95 6.70 -1.63 -8.39
C LEU A 95 5.17 -1.60 -8.44
N ILE A 96 4.52 -1.61 -7.27
CA ILE A 96 3.08 -1.44 -7.16
C ILE A 96 2.78 -0.09 -6.52
N ILE A 97 1.86 0.68 -7.11
CA ILE A 97 1.35 1.93 -6.53
C ILE A 97 0.00 1.66 -5.87
N VAL A 98 -0.04 1.80 -4.55
CA VAL A 98 -1.22 1.59 -3.72
C VAL A 98 -1.83 2.95 -3.37
N ASN A 99 -3.04 3.18 -3.88
CA ASN A 99 -3.68 4.49 -3.82
C ASN A 99 -4.23 4.83 -2.43
N GLY A 100 -4.25 6.13 -2.11
CA GLY A 100 -4.90 6.68 -0.93
C GLY A 100 -6.42 6.74 -1.06
N HIS A 101 -7.10 7.27 -0.04
CA HIS A 101 -8.54 7.49 -0.06
C HIS A 101 -8.96 8.37 -1.23
N GLY A 102 -9.93 7.90 -1.99
CA GLY A 102 -10.43 8.58 -3.18
C GLY A 102 -9.49 8.49 -4.38
N GLY A 103 -8.33 7.85 -4.23
CA GLY A 103 -7.38 7.61 -5.31
C GLY A 103 -7.64 6.30 -6.04
N ASP A 104 -7.28 6.27 -7.31
CA ASP A 104 -7.37 5.11 -8.19
C ASP A 104 -6.30 5.21 -9.29
N LYS A 105 -6.33 4.30 -10.25
CA LYS A 105 -5.36 4.31 -11.37
C LYS A 105 -5.43 5.55 -12.27
N TYR A 106 -6.50 6.36 -12.15
CA TYR A 106 -6.64 7.64 -12.87
C TYR A 106 -5.97 8.80 -12.15
N CYS A 107 -5.57 8.64 -10.88
CA CYS A 107 -4.88 9.67 -10.15
C CYS A 107 -3.53 10.01 -10.80
N TRP A 108 -3.23 11.31 -10.83
CA TRP A 108 -2.00 11.79 -11.46
C TRP A 108 -0.75 11.07 -10.96
N TYR A 109 -0.59 10.88 -9.66
CA TYR A 109 0.60 10.22 -9.09
C TYR A 109 0.69 8.74 -9.46
N ALA A 110 -0.45 8.07 -9.68
CA ALA A 110 -0.47 6.66 -10.07
C ALA A 110 0.10 6.48 -11.48
N PHE A 111 -0.45 7.18 -12.49
CA PHE A 111 0.05 7.05 -13.85
C PHE A 111 1.38 7.77 -14.06
N TYR A 112 1.66 8.87 -13.33
CA TYR A 112 2.97 9.53 -13.36
C TYR A 112 4.06 8.56 -12.92
N SER A 113 3.87 7.89 -11.76
CA SER A 113 4.78 6.86 -11.27
C SER A 113 4.91 5.71 -12.26
N GLY A 114 3.80 5.30 -12.88
CA GLY A 114 3.77 4.26 -13.91
C GLY A 114 4.73 4.55 -15.05
N VAL A 115 4.62 5.74 -15.64
CA VAL A 115 5.49 6.16 -16.74
C VAL A 115 6.93 6.41 -16.27
N LEU A 116 7.08 7.08 -15.12
CA LEU A 116 8.39 7.46 -14.58
C LEU A 116 9.26 6.22 -14.32
N TYR A 117 8.77 5.27 -13.55
CA TYR A 117 9.53 4.07 -13.19
C TYR A 117 9.61 3.03 -14.31
N ALA A 118 8.68 3.03 -15.27
CA ALA A 118 8.87 2.26 -16.50
C ALA A 118 10.07 2.75 -17.31
N ARG A 119 10.34 4.08 -17.31
CA ARG A 119 11.57 4.65 -17.89
C ARG A 119 12.84 4.29 -17.10
N ALA A 120 12.71 3.95 -15.81
CA ALA A 120 13.80 3.38 -15.02
C ALA A 120 14.11 1.92 -15.38
N GLY A 121 13.22 1.28 -16.12
CA GLY A 121 13.31 -0.14 -16.46
C GLY A 121 12.54 -1.05 -15.49
N ALA A 122 11.55 -0.54 -14.78
CA ALA A 122 10.69 -1.34 -13.92
C ALA A 122 9.35 -1.68 -14.59
N VAL A 123 8.74 -2.79 -14.14
CA VAL A 123 7.32 -3.07 -14.39
C VAL A 123 6.49 -2.45 -13.28
N VAL A 124 5.57 -1.54 -13.62
CA VAL A 124 4.81 -0.78 -12.62
C VAL A 124 3.32 -1.07 -12.74
N LEU A 125 2.70 -1.48 -11.65
CA LEU A 125 1.26 -1.77 -11.59
C LEU A 125 0.53 -0.72 -10.76
N THR A 126 -0.56 -0.19 -11.32
CA THR A 126 -1.54 0.64 -10.60
C THR A 126 -2.93 0.07 -10.78
N TYR A 127 -3.79 0.16 -9.75
CA TYR A 127 -5.10 -0.46 -9.79
C TYR A 127 -6.18 0.39 -9.09
N ASP A 128 -7.45 0.07 -9.34
CA ASP A 128 -8.58 0.68 -8.64
C ASP A 128 -8.85 -0.03 -7.31
N PRO A 129 -8.76 0.67 -6.18
CA PRO A 129 -9.29 0.16 -4.91
C PRO A 129 -10.80 -0.06 -4.99
N ILE A 130 -11.33 -0.90 -4.12
CA ILE A 130 -12.77 -1.13 -4.06
C ILE A 130 -13.52 0.18 -3.79
N GLY A 131 -14.56 0.45 -4.55
CA GLY A 131 -15.38 1.66 -4.44
C GLY A 131 -14.87 2.87 -5.22
N GLU A 132 -13.72 2.78 -5.89
CA GLU A 132 -13.15 3.85 -6.71
C GLU A 132 -13.01 3.43 -8.18
N GLY A 133 -12.91 4.40 -9.06
CA GLY A 133 -12.69 4.18 -10.48
C GLY A 133 -13.70 3.25 -11.13
N GLU A 134 -13.24 2.21 -11.80
CA GLU A 134 -14.11 1.18 -12.41
C GLU A 134 -14.74 0.22 -11.40
N ARG A 135 -14.35 0.31 -10.11
CA ARG A 135 -14.98 -0.43 -9.01
C ARG A 135 -16.02 0.40 -8.23
N ASN A 136 -16.35 1.57 -8.73
CA ASN A 136 -17.45 2.42 -8.25
C ASN A 136 -18.67 2.28 -9.16
N SER A 137 -19.87 2.29 -8.60
CA SER A 137 -21.14 2.09 -9.34
C SER A 137 -21.44 3.16 -10.39
N GLN A 138 -20.76 4.31 -10.32
CA GLN A 138 -20.84 5.40 -11.30
C GLN A 138 -19.54 5.59 -12.09
N ARG A 139 -18.57 4.67 -11.97
CA ARG A 139 -17.22 4.79 -12.54
C ARG A 139 -16.49 6.08 -12.16
N LYS A 140 -16.72 6.60 -10.96
CA LYS A 140 -16.14 7.86 -10.48
C LYS A 140 -14.96 7.61 -9.54
N SER A 141 -14.01 8.53 -9.56
CA SER A 141 -12.95 8.67 -8.58
C SER A 141 -13.39 9.57 -7.43
N GLY A 142 -12.73 9.46 -6.28
CA GLY A 142 -12.94 10.36 -5.15
C GLY A 142 -14.23 10.12 -4.37
N THR A 143 -14.94 9.03 -4.63
CA THR A 143 -16.25 8.78 -4.01
C THR A 143 -16.16 8.26 -2.60
N ARG A 144 -15.08 7.56 -2.27
CA ARG A 144 -14.85 6.92 -0.98
C ARG A 144 -16.03 6.05 -0.51
N ALA A 145 -16.68 5.36 -1.46
CA ALA A 145 -17.86 4.52 -1.18
C ALA A 145 -17.59 3.48 -0.08
N HIS A 146 -16.35 2.99 0.00
CA HIS A 146 -15.90 2.03 1.01
C HIS A 146 -15.78 2.60 2.43
N ASP A 147 -15.85 3.92 2.63
CA ASP A 147 -15.88 4.53 3.96
C ASP A 147 -17.26 4.49 4.61
N THR A 148 -18.30 4.16 3.84
CA THR A 148 -19.66 4.03 4.37
C THR A 148 -19.72 2.93 5.40
N ARG A 149 -20.17 3.28 6.62
CA ARG A 149 -20.31 2.32 7.72
C ARG A 149 -21.27 1.20 7.34
N GLN A 150 -20.81 -0.02 7.50
CA GLN A 150 -21.60 -1.24 7.26
C GLN A 150 -21.69 -2.04 8.55
N GLU A 151 -22.91 -2.44 8.90
CA GLU A 151 -23.14 -3.37 10.01
C GLU A 151 -23.31 -4.81 9.46
N PRO A 152 -22.86 -5.83 10.16
CA PRO A 152 -22.18 -5.81 11.47
C PRO A 152 -20.69 -5.38 11.36
N ARG A 153 -20.05 -5.14 12.51
CA ARG A 153 -18.63 -4.71 12.61
C ARG A 153 -17.65 -5.61 11.83
N GLN A 154 -17.96 -6.88 11.66
CA GLN A 154 -17.19 -7.80 10.81
C GLN A 154 -17.02 -7.30 9.37
N MET A 155 -17.91 -6.45 8.87
CA MET A 155 -17.79 -5.88 7.53
C MET A 155 -16.55 -5.02 7.39
N GLY A 156 -16.17 -4.24 8.43
CA GLY A 156 -14.93 -3.46 8.42
C GLY A 156 -13.68 -4.36 8.36
N ARG A 157 -13.66 -5.46 9.13
CA ARG A 157 -12.57 -6.46 9.08
C ARG A 157 -12.44 -7.07 7.68
N ARG A 158 -13.56 -7.46 7.08
CA ARG A 158 -13.60 -8.03 5.72
C ARG A 158 -13.18 -7.02 4.65
N LEU A 159 -13.52 -5.74 4.85
CA LEU A 159 -13.12 -4.68 3.93
C LEU A 159 -11.60 -4.47 3.96
N GLY A 160 -10.99 -4.39 5.15
CA GLY A 160 -9.54 -4.36 5.28
C GLY A 160 -8.88 -5.58 4.63
N GLY A 161 -9.43 -6.77 4.88
CA GLY A 161 -8.94 -8.01 4.27
C GLY A 161 -9.13 -8.08 2.76
N LEU A 162 -10.18 -7.46 2.19
CA LEU A 162 -10.33 -7.32 0.74
C LEU A 162 -9.21 -6.45 0.17
N MET A 163 -8.95 -5.28 0.78
CA MET A 163 -7.91 -4.35 0.31
C MET A 163 -6.52 -5.00 0.35
N VAL A 164 -6.24 -5.73 1.42
CA VAL A 164 -5.01 -6.53 1.56
C VAL A 164 -4.96 -7.63 0.49
N THR A 165 -6.06 -8.35 0.26
CA THR A 165 -6.12 -9.39 -0.78
C THR A 165 -5.91 -8.81 -2.18
N ASP A 166 -6.46 -7.63 -2.48
CA ASP A 166 -6.28 -6.96 -3.76
C ASP A 166 -4.80 -6.66 -4.04
N LEU A 167 -4.07 -6.19 -3.02
CA LEU A 167 -2.64 -5.93 -3.13
C LEU A 167 -1.83 -7.23 -3.22
N MET A 168 -2.13 -8.25 -2.41
CA MET A 168 -1.46 -9.56 -2.52
C MET A 168 -1.67 -10.21 -3.90
N GLN A 169 -2.85 -10.01 -4.50
CA GLN A 169 -3.12 -10.47 -5.87
C GLN A 169 -2.31 -9.67 -6.90
N ALA A 170 -2.07 -8.36 -6.68
CA ALA A 170 -1.17 -7.58 -7.52
C ALA A 170 0.27 -8.08 -7.43
N VAL A 171 0.76 -8.41 -6.22
CA VAL A 171 2.07 -9.03 -6.00
C VAL A 171 2.15 -10.38 -6.72
N SER A 172 1.16 -11.25 -6.52
CA SER A 172 1.09 -12.57 -7.17
C SER A 172 1.03 -12.46 -8.70
N TYR A 173 0.34 -11.45 -9.23
CA TYR A 173 0.30 -11.20 -10.67
C TYR A 173 1.68 -10.82 -11.22
N LEU A 174 2.39 -9.94 -10.52
CA LEU A 174 3.74 -9.51 -10.95
C LEU A 174 4.74 -10.66 -10.82
N SER A 175 4.73 -11.42 -9.73
CA SER A 175 5.67 -12.52 -9.51
C SER A 175 5.52 -13.67 -10.51
N GLN A 176 4.34 -13.82 -11.14
CA GLN A 176 4.09 -14.84 -12.18
C GLN A 176 4.38 -14.36 -13.60
N ARG A 177 4.78 -13.10 -13.77
CA ARG A 177 5.12 -12.57 -15.11
C ARG A 177 6.53 -12.99 -15.50
N ALA A 178 6.69 -13.46 -16.72
CA ALA A 178 7.99 -13.87 -17.27
C ALA A 178 8.99 -12.71 -17.46
N ASP A 179 8.52 -11.46 -17.40
CA ASP A 179 9.35 -10.25 -17.55
C ASP A 179 9.67 -9.58 -16.21
N VAL A 180 9.30 -10.19 -15.07
CA VAL A 180 9.52 -9.67 -13.71
C VAL A 180 10.43 -10.61 -12.94
N ASP A 181 11.40 -10.04 -12.24
CA ASP A 181 12.19 -10.72 -11.22
C ASP A 181 11.37 -10.81 -9.92
N PRO A 182 10.92 -12.00 -9.51
CA PRO A 182 10.07 -12.15 -8.34
C PRO A 182 10.77 -11.77 -7.03
N GLU A 183 12.10 -11.72 -7.01
CA GLU A 183 12.89 -11.31 -5.84
C GLU A 183 13.08 -9.78 -5.74
N ARG A 184 12.56 -9.01 -6.70
CA ARG A 184 12.67 -7.55 -6.74
C ARG A 184 11.33 -6.86 -6.94
N ILE A 185 10.33 -7.22 -6.10
CA ILE A 185 9.00 -6.59 -6.09
C ILE A 185 8.88 -5.66 -4.89
N ALA A 186 8.63 -4.38 -5.14
CA ALA A 186 8.35 -3.38 -4.11
C ALA A 186 6.96 -2.77 -4.27
N ALA A 187 6.47 -2.12 -3.23
CA ALA A 187 5.25 -1.33 -3.31
C ALA A 187 5.42 0.03 -2.63
N CYS A 188 4.73 1.04 -3.18
CA CYS A 188 4.59 2.37 -2.61
C CYS A 188 3.14 2.63 -2.25
N GLY A 189 2.84 2.88 -0.99
CA GLY A 189 1.50 3.17 -0.49
C GLY A 189 1.36 4.62 -0.04
N TYR A 190 0.26 5.27 -0.44
CA TYR A 190 -0.05 6.64 -0.05
C TYR A 190 -1.29 6.70 0.84
N SER A 191 -1.20 7.39 1.99
CA SER A 191 -2.34 7.63 2.89
C SER A 191 -3.01 6.30 3.31
N MET A 192 -4.26 6.06 2.96
CA MET A 192 -4.92 4.75 3.14
C MET A 192 -4.09 3.61 2.52
N GLY A 193 -3.49 3.85 1.35
CA GLY A 193 -2.62 2.87 0.69
C GLY A 193 -1.39 2.53 1.51
N SER A 194 -0.85 3.45 2.32
CA SER A 194 0.25 3.14 3.25
C SER A 194 -0.20 2.19 4.37
N PHE A 195 -1.42 2.36 4.87
CA PHE A 195 -2.00 1.42 5.85
C PHE A 195 -2.19 0.01 5.24
N VAL A 196 -2.80 -0.07 4.05
CA VAL A 196 -3.01 -1.35 3.35
C VAL A 196 -1.66 -2.03 3.09
N LEU A 197 -0.67 -1.25 2.62
CA LEU A 197 0.67 -1.76 2.35
C LEU A 197 1.39 -2.24 3.61
N ALA A 198 1.31 -1.50 4.71
CA ALA A 198 1.95 -1.91 5.97
C ALA A 198 1.41 -3.27 6.47
N VAL A 199 0.08 -3.46 6.44
CA VAL A 199 -0.54 -4.74 6.82
C VAL A 199 -0.19 -5.84 5.81
N THR A 200 -0.18 -5.54 4.52
CA THR A 200 0.19 -6.51 3.48
C THR A 200 1.65 -6.94 3.61
N GLY A 201 2.58 -6.00 3.77
CA GLY A 201 4.01 -6.30 3.96
C GLY A 201 4.30 -7.15 5.19
N ALA A 202 3.44 -7.11 6.20
CA ALA A 202 3.55 -7.99 7.36
C ALA A 202 3.20 -9.46 7.06
N ILE A 203 2.36 -9.74 6.04
CA ILE A 203 1.80 -11.06 5.76
C ILE A 203 2.09 -11.63 4.38
N ASP A 204 2.53 -10.80 3.44
CA ASP A 204 2.92 -11.22 2.08
C ASP A 204 4.43 -11.44 2.02
N GLU A 205 4.82 -12.68 1.79
CA GLU A 205 6.23 -13.05 1.77
C GLU A 205 6.94 -12.80 0.43
N GLN A 206 6.21 -12.41 -0.60
CA GLN A 206 6.74 -12.08 -1.93
C GLN A 206 7.04 -10.57 -2.08
N LEU A 207 6.61 -9.75 -1.12
CA LEU A 207 6.85 -8.31 -1.15
C LEU A 207 8.18 -7.98 -0.45
N HIS A 208 9.17 -7.51 -1.21
CA HIS A 208 10.54 -7.35 -0.74
C HIS A 208 10.88 -5.98 -0.18
N ALA A 209 10.15 -4.93 -0.59
CA ALA A 209 10.37 -3.58 -0.06
C ALA A 209 9.06 -2.78 -0.01
N CYS A 210 8.90 -1.94 1.01
CA CYS A 210 7.74 -1.07 1.19
C CYS A 210 8.14 0.38 1.35
N VAL A 211 7.44 1.29 0.66
CA VAL A 211 7.51 2.73 0.89
C VAL A 211 6.14 3.22 1.36
N LEU A 212 6.07 3.70 2.59
CA LEU A 212 4.87 4.19 3.25
C LEU A 212 4.88 5.72 3.26
N VAL A 213 3.98 6.33 2.52
CA VAL A 213 3.94 7.77 2.31
C VAL A 213 2.62 8.35 2.81
N GLY A 214 2.70 9.46 3.54
CA GLY A 214 1.51 10.05 4.15
C GLY A 214 0.85 9.10 5.15
N GLY A 215 1.66 8.39 5.93
CA GLY A 215 1.21 7.38 6.87
C GLY A 215 2.36 6.74 7.63
N GLY A 216 2.21 5.48 7.98
CA GLY A 216 3.22 4.72 8.70
C GLY A 216 3.19 4.87 10.22
N ASN A 217 2.29 5.68 10.77
CA ASN A 217 2.04 5.85 12.18
C ASN A 217 0.81 5.02 12.62
N LEU A 218 0.77 3.77 12.27
CA LEU A 218 -0.38 2.86 12.39
C LEU A 218 -1.17 3.00 13.70
N ASP A 219 -0.51 3.40 14.77
CA ASP A 219 -1.14 3.77 16.03
C ASP A 219 -0.31 4.82 16.75
N GLY A 220 -0.95 5.76 17.42
CA GLY A 220 -0.33 6.67 18.35
C GLY A 220 -0.44 6.13 19.77
N PRO A 221 0.35 6.69 20.72
CA PRO A 221 0.28 6.31 22.13
C PRO A 221 -1.10 6.49 22.75
N ASP A 222 -1.91 7.35 22.15
CA ASP A 222 -3.26 7.71 22.55
C ASP A 222 -4.38 6.92 21.82
N GLY A 223 -4.02 5.92 21.04
CA GLY A 223 -4.98 5.15 20.24
C GLY A 223 -5.58 5.95 19.08
N TYR A 224 -4.83 6.88 18.50
CA TYR A 224 -5.29 7.77 17.44
C TYR A 224 -5.99 7.04 16.30
N TRP A 225 -5.41 5.95 15.79
CA TRP A 225 -6.00 5.16 14.70
C TRP A 225 -7.31 4.47 15.08
N ASP A 226 -7.41 4.02 16.33
CA ASP A 226 -8.61 3.35 16.84
C ASP A 226 -9.80 4.29 16.89
N ASN A 227 -9.58 5.57 17.18
CA ASN A 227 -10.63 6.53 17.47
C ASN A 227 -11.01 7.43 16.30
N SER A 228 -10.10 7.67 15.37
CA SER A 228 -10.25 8.73 14.37
C SER A 228 -10.35 8.26 12.92
N LYS A 229 -10.09 6.98 12.64
CA LYS A 229 -10.00 6.51 11.26
C LYS A 229 -11.28 5.84 10.76
N PRO A 230 -11.53 5.95 9.41
CA PRO A 230 -12.68 5.35 8.77
C PRO A 230 -12.79 3.83 8.99
N MET A 231 -13.96 3.26 8.68
CA MET A 231 -14.24 1.84 8.79
C MET A 231 -13.21 0.96 8.07
N CYS A 232 -12.69 1.42 6.93
CA CYS A 232 -11.69 0.69 6.13
C CYS A 232 -10.32 0.56 6.80
N GLN A 233 -10.02 1.36 7.82
CA GLN A 233 -8.74 1.36 8.56
C GLN A 233 -8.92 1.09 10.05
N GLY A 234 -9.78 1.86 10.73
CA GLY A 234 -9.94 1.78 12.18
C GLY A 234 -10.40 0.39 12.65
N ILE A 235 -11.48 -0.15 12.10
CA ILE A 235 -12.00 -1.48 12.50
C ILE A 235 -11.01 -2.61 12.19
N PRO A 236 -10.40 -2.70 11.00
CA PRO A 236 -9.35 -3.70 10.75
C PRO A 236 -8.20 -3.59 11.76
N TYR A 237 -7.71 -2.37 12.00
CA TYR A 237 -6.58 -2.17 12.88
C TYR A 237 -6.89 -2.49 14.35
N GLN A 238 -8.05 -2.08 14.88
CA GLN A 238 -8.52 -2.47 16.22
C GLN A 238 -8.60 -3.99 16.39
N SER A 239 -8.98 -4.70 15.34
CA SER A 239 -9.12 -6.15 15.38
C SER A 239 -7.78 -6.90 15.51
N LEU A 240 -6.66 -6.22 15.27
CA LEU A 240 -5.31 -6.76 15.44
C LEU A 240 -4.74 -6.59 16.87
N ALA A 241 -5.56 -6.24 17.85
CA ALA A 241 -5.14 -6.03 19.24
C ALA A 241 -4.42 -7.24 19.88
N PHE A 242 -4.63 -8.45 19.35
CA PHE A 242 -3.93 -9.66 19.79
C PHE A 242 -2.41 -9.62 19.56
N LEU A 243 -1.92 -8.70 18.70
CA LEU A 243 -0.48 -8.49 18.48
C LEU A 243 0.20 -7.77 19.65
N GLY A 244 -0.58 -7.24 20.62
CA GLY A 244 -0.06 -6.39 21.68
C GLY A 244 0.38 -5.03 21.13
N ASP A 245 1.66 -4.84 20.93
CA ASP A 245 2.21 -3.66 20.25
C ASP A 245 2.01 -3.80 18.73
N ARG A 246 0.82 -3.47 18.25
CA ARG A 246 0.41 -3.62 16.84
C ARG A 246 1.38 -2.98 15.84
N PRO A 247 1.80 -1.71 15.98
CA PRO A 247 2.70 -1.10 15.03
C PRO A 247 4.07 -1.77 15.02
N ALA A 248 4.65 -2.04 16.20
CA ALA A 248 5.95 -2.70 16.27
C ALA A 248 5.89 -4.12 15.69
N ALA A 249 4.84 -4.89 15.97
CA ALA A 249 4.66 -6.23 15.43
C ALA A 249 4.55 -6.24 13.89
N ILE A 250 3.78 -5.31 13.31
CA ILE A 250 3.61 -5.19 11.85
C ILE A 250 4.94 -4.85 11.18
N TYR A 251 5.68 -3.85 11.69
CA TYR A 251 6.98 -3.48 11.12
C TYR A 251 8.04 -4.56 11.32
N ALA A 252 8.04 -5.25 12.47
CA ALA A 252 8.96 -6.35 12.70
C ALA A 252 8.70 -7.54 11.76
N LEU A 253 7.43 -7.89 11.51
CA LEU A 253 7.07 -8.94 10.55
C LEU A 253 7.58 -8.62 9.14
N HIS A 254 7.44 -7.37 8.69
CA HIS A 254 7.96 -6.98 7.38
C HIS A 254 9.50 -6.95 7.37
N ALA A 255 10.14 -6.43 8.44
CA ALA A 255 11.59 -6.36 8.55
C ALA A 255 12.30 -7.72 8.45
N MET A 256 11.61 -8.82 8.77
CA MET A 256 12.11 -10.17 8.54
C MET A 256 12.19 -10.56 7.06
N ARG A 257 11.58 -9.78 6.16
CA ARG A 257 11.54 -10.03 4.72
C ARG A 257 12.32 -8.98 3.94
N GLY A 258 12.14 -7.71 4.27
CA GLY A 258 12.77 -6.63 3.53
C GLY A 258 12.65 -5.26 4.19
N PRO A 259 13.29 -4.26 3.61
CA PRO A 259 13.33 -2.92 4.15
C PRO A 259 12.00 -2.18 3.96
N THR A 260 11.70 -1.29 4.90
CA THR A 260 10.60 -0.34 4.83
C THR A 260 11.13 1.08 4.95
N LEU A 261 10.63 1.99 4.11
CA LEU A 261 10.79 3.43 4.23
C LEU A 261 9.45 4.05 4.62
N VAL A 262 9.43 4.83 5.68
CA VAL A 262 8.35 5.76 6.02
C VAL A 262 8.79 7.15 5.59
N PHE A 263 8.01 7.81 4.73
CA PHE A 263 8.39 9.10 4.16
C PHE A 263 7.23 10.08 4.23
N ASN A 264 7.34 11.12 5.07
CA ASN A 264 6.24 12.03 5.37
C ASN A 264 6.65 13.50 5.27
N GLY A 265 5.66 14.38 5.04
CA GLY A 265 5.83 15.80 5.23
C GLY A 265 5.72 16.16 6.73
N LEU A 266 6.57 17.06 7.22
CA LEU A 266 6.50 17.53 8.62
C LEU A 266 5.21 18.29 8.93
N GLU A 267 4.57 18.90 7.92
CA GLU A 267 3.30 19.63 8.05
C GLU A 267 2.07 18.74 7.79
N ASP A 268 2.25 17.41 7.76
CA ASP A 268 1.16 16.48 7.48
C ASP A 268 0.22 16.31 8.67
N THR A 269 -0.82 17.15 8.72
CA THR A 269 -1.88 17.08 9.73
C THR A 269 -2.87 15.95 9.53
N VAL A 270 -2.95 15.36 8.31
CA VAL A 270 -3.88 14.26 8.00
C VAL A 270 -3.52 13.00 8.76
N VAL A 271 -2.23 12.76 8.95
CA VAL A 271 -1.71 11.63 9.73
C VAL A 271 -1.02 12.08 11.02
N ALA A 272 -1.33 13.29 11.47
CA ALA A 272 -0.91 13.86 12.75
C ALA A 272 0.61 13.92 12.97
N ILE A 273 1.41 14.09 11.91
CA ILE A 273 2.87 14.20 12.03
C ILE A 273 3.28 15.37 12.95
N PRO A 274 2.68 16.60 12.85
CA PRO A 274 3.01 17.69 13.77
C PRO A 274 2.70 17.37 15.24
N THR A 275 1.71 16.52 15.50
CA THR A 275 1.29 16.14 16.86
C THR A 275 2.21 15.08 17.46
N HIS A 276 2.52 14.05 16.70
CA HIS A 276 3.35 12.93 17.16
C HIS A 276 4.84 13.22 16.97
N GLY A 277 5.19 13.96 15.94
CA GLY A 277 6.53 14.36 15.64
C GLY A 277 7.44 13.20 15.22
N LYS A 278 8.70 13.54 14.97
CA LYS A 278 9.75 12.58 14.62
C LYS A 278 10.00 11.58 15.76
N SER A 279 9.90 12.03 17.01
CA SER A 279 10.11 11.20 18.20
C SER A 279 9.17 9.98 18.29
N PHE A 280 7.97 10.07 17.72
CA PHE A 280 7.08 8.91 17.63
C PHE A 280 7.74 7.79 16.79
N PHE A 281 8.33 8.13 15.65
CA PHE A 281 8.97 7.14 14.77
C PHE A 281 10.27 6.62 15.38
N ASP A 282 11.06 7.46 16.06
CA ASP A 282 12.25 7.03 16.79
C ASP A 282 11.88 6.01 17.88
N ASN A 283 10.84 6.29 18.68
CA ASN A 283 10.32 5.38 19.67
C ASN A 283 9.80 4.07 19.05
N LEU A 284 9.08 4.16 17.92
CA LEU A 284 8.61 2.97 17.21
C LEU A 284 9.77 2.11 16.68
N GLN A 285 10.84 2.74 16.15
CA GLN A 285 12.05 2.04 15.75
C GLN A 285 12.71 1.30 16.93
N ASP A 286 12.76 1.91 18.11
CA ASP A 286 13.29 1.26 19.31
C ASP A 286 12.46 0.03 19.71
N ARG A 287 11.14 0.13 19.69
CA ARG A 287 10.22 -0.99 19.99
C ARG A 287 10.32 -2.11 18.94
N VAL A 288 10.47 -1.77 17.67
CA VAL A 288 10.72 -2.76 16.60
C VAL A 288 12.08 -3.43 16.79
N ALA A 289 13.12 -2.66 17.12
CA ALA A 289 14.45 -3.20 17.39
C ALA A 289 14.47 -4.14 18.61
N GLN A 290 13.74 -3.79 19.67
CA GLN A 290 13.57 -4.64 20.84
C GLN A 290 12.86 -5.95 20.47
N LEU A 291 11.79 -5.87 19.67
CA LEU A 291 11.04 -7.05 19.22
C LEU A 291 11.86 -7.95 18.30
N LEU A 292 12.73 -7.37 17.47
CA LEU A 292 13.62 -8.14 16.59
C LEU A 292 14.87 -8.67 17.31
N GLY A 293 15.21 -8.14 18.47
CA GLY A 293 16.49 -8.39 19.14
C GLY A 293 17.69 -7.73 18.43
N THR A 294 17.46 -6.83 17.48
CA THR A 294 18.49 -6.14 16.69
C THR A 294 17.96 -4.85 16.08
N ARG A 295 18.85 -3.88 15.88
CA ARG A 295 18.53 -2.69 15.07
C ARG A 295 18.72 -2.89 13.55
N LYS A 296 19.33 -4.01 13.15
CA LYS A 296 19.51 -4.33 11.73
C LYS A 296 18.16 -4.68 11.10
N GLY A 297 17.80 -3.99 10.02
CA GLY A 297 16.54 -4.23 9.31
C GLY A 297 15.33 -3.48 9.88
N VAL A 298 15.49 -2.69 10.94
CA VAL A 298 14.44 -1.75 11.37
C VAL A 298 14.15 -0.77 10.25
N PHE A 299 12.88 -0.38 10.13
CA PHE A 299 12.45 0.54 9.08
C PHE A 299 13.18 1.89 9.14
N GLU A 300 13.35 2.51 7.98
CA GLU A 300 13.85 3.88 7.84
C GLU A 300 12.68 4.88 7.92
N ALA A 301 12.87 6.03 8.56
CA ALA A 301 11.89 7.11 8.59
C ALA A 301 12.57 8.42 8.17
N ASP A 302 11.99 9.10 7.17
CA ASP A 302 12.50 10.38 6.69
C ASP A 302 11.36 11.37 6.45
N PHE A 303 11.67 12.67 6.52
CA PHE A 303 10.69 13.73 6.56
C PHE A 303 11.10 14.91 5.70
N VAL A 304 10.11 15.52 5.03
CA VAL A 304 10.28 16.73 4.23
C VAL A 304 9.74 17.93 5.01
N ALA A 305 10.61 18.91 5.26
CA ALA A 305 10.23 20.16 5.92
C ALA A 305 9.30 20.99 5.02
N HIS A 306 8.38 21.72 5.63
CA HIS A 306 7.44 22.65 4.96
C HIS A 306 6.53 21.99 3.92
N VAL A 307 6.29 20.68 4.03
CA VAL A 307 5.41 19.93 3.13
C VAL A 307 4.35 19.18 3.93
N SER A 308 3.12 19.26 3.45
CA SER A 308 1.97 18.57 4.04
C SER A 308 1.77 17.16 3.44
N HIS A 309 0.54 16.66 3.46
CA HIS A 309 0.15 15.34 2.97
C HIS A 309 0.31 15.21 1.44
N ARG A 310 1.36 14.54 0.95
CA ARG A 310 1.71 14.43 -0.47
C ARG A 310 2.17 13.02 -0.85
N PRO A 311 1.94 12.58 -2.12
CA PRO A 311 2.43 11.30 -2.63
C PRO A 311 3.89 11.42 -3.09
N PHE A 312 4.84 11.28 -2.17
CA PHE A 312 6.27 11.51 -2.40
C PHE A 312 6.97 10.47 -3.28
N PHE A 313 6.30 9.44 -3.79
CA PHE A 313 6.97 8.37 -4.57
C PHE A 313 7.72 8.87 -5.81
N VAL A 314 7.33 10.02 -6.36
CA VAL A 314 7.91 10.59 -7.57
C VAL A 314 9.05 11.57 -7.29
N THR A 315 9.53 11.63 -6.05
CA THR A 315 10.61 12.54 -5.63
C THR A 315 11.97 11.86 -5.64
N GLU A 316 13.02 12.66 -5.71
CA GLU A 316 14.41 12.18 -5.74
C GLU A 316 14.76 11.28 -4.54
N PRO A 317 14.47 11.64 -3.27
CA PRO A 317 14.86 10.80 -2.12
C PRO A 317 14.23 9.38 -2.20
N VAL A 318 12.95 9.29 -2.56
CA VAL A 318 12.27 8.00 -2.68
C VAL A 318 12.78 7.21 -3.88
N ALA A 319 13.05 7.86 -5.02
CA ALA A 319 13.63 7.20 -6.18
C ALA A 319 15.02 6.64 -5.90
N LEU A 320 15.88 7.38 -5.17
CA LEU A 320 17.20 6.91 -4.73
C LEU A 320 17.08 5.73 -3.75
N TRP A 321 16.09 5.75 -2.85
CA TRP A 321 15.86 4.64 -1.94
C TRP A 321 15.41 3.39 -2.69
N LEU A 322 14.48 3.53 -3.63
CA LEU A 322 13.99 2.42 -4.46
C LEU A 322 15.10 1.87 -5.36
N GLU A 323 15.95 2.73 -5.94
CA GLU A 323 17.06 2.30 -6.76
C GLU A 323 17.99 1.36 -6.00
N ARG A 324 18.40 1.72 -4.78
CA ARG A 324 19.24 0.87 -3.92
C ARG A 324 18.63 -0.50 -3.59
N ARG A 325 17.31 -0.66 -3.73
CA ARG A 325 16.57 -1.89 -3.37
C ARG A 325 16.18 -2.72 -4.60
N LEU A 326 15.95 -2.04 -5.71
CA LEU A 326 15.43 -2.66 -6.93
C LEU A 326 16.46 -2.77 -8.04
N ASP A 327 17.60 -2.07 -7.94
CA ASP A 327 18.66 -2.04 -8.96
C ASP A 327 18.06 -1.78 -10.37
N PHE A 328 17.57 -0.57 -10.59
CA PHE A 328 16.92 -0.20 -11.82
C PHE A 328 17.89 -0.30 -13.00
N PRO A 329 17.56 -1.04 -14.06
CA PRO A 329 18.51 -1.29 -15.16
C PRO A 329 18.86 -0.07 -16.00
N LEU A 330 18.07 1.01 -15.95
CA LEU A 330 18.25 2.21 -16.78
C LEU A 330 18.56 3.47 -15.96
N TRP A 331 18.58 3.38 -14.63
CA TRP A 331 18.91 4.50 -13.75
C TRP A 331 20.10 4.14 -12.84
N THR A 332 20.86 5.16 -12.49
CA THR A 332 21.84 5.12 -11.43
C THR A 332 21.57 6.26 -10.45
N PRO A 333 22.14 6.25 -9.25
CA PRO A 333 22.01 7.37 -8.33
C PRO A 333 22.41 8.72 -8.95
N GLU A 334 23.41 8.74 -9.83
CA GLU A 334 23.89 9.94 -10.53
C GLU A 334 22.84 10.43 -11.54
N THR A 335 22.25 9.52 -12.33
CA THR A 335 21.19 9.88 -13.28
C THR A 335 19.94 10.38 -12.58
N ILE A 336 19.58 9.81 -11.43
CA ILE A 336 18.44 10.26 -10.62
C ILE A 336 18.67 11.69 -10.12
N ARG A 337 19.86 11.98 -9.53
CA ARG A 337 20.20 13.33 -9.03
C ARG A 337 20.31 14.38 -10.13
N ALA A 338 20.74 13.99 -11.31
CA ALA A 338 20.83 14.88 -12.47
C ALA A 338 19.49 15.09 -13.20
N MET A 339 18.45 14.34 -12.81
CA MET A 339 17.16 14.39 -13.50
C MET A 339 16.47 15.73 -13.24
N PRO A 340 15.91 16.39 -14.29
CA PRO A 340 15.15 17.60 -14.09
C PRO A 340 13.89 17.31 -13.26
N THR A 341 13.56 18.24 -12.37
CA THR A 341 12.33 18.19 -11.59
C THR A 341 11.32 19.20 -12.10
N THR A 342 10.04 18.90 -11.95
CA THR A 342 8.94 19.82 -12.24
C THR A 342 8.02 19.93 -11.04
N HIS A 343 7.51 21.12 -10.78
CA HIS A 343 6.47 21.31 -9.78
C HIS A 343 5.16 20.72 -10.30
N ILE A 344 4.47 19.95 -9.49
CA ILE A 344 3.25 19.25 -9.95
C ILE A 344 2.16 20.21 -10.39
N SER A 345 1.99 21.37 -9.75
CA SER A 345 1.03 22.39 -10.19
C SER A 345 1.35 22.91 -11.60
N GLU A 346 2.63 23.10 -11.94
CA GLU A 346 3.07 23.52 -13.27
C GLU A 346 2.81 22.41 -14.30
N TRP A 347 3.16 21.18 -13.94
CA TRP A 347 2.93 20.02 -14.79
C TRP A 347 1.43 19.81 -15.09
N VAL A 348 0.58 19.92 -14.07
CA VAL A 348 -0.88 19.80 -14.19
C VAL A 348 -1.44 20.86 -15.16
N ARG A 349 -1.02 22.12 -15.01
CA ARG A 349 -1.42 23.22 -15.92
C ARG A 349 -0.94 22.97 -17.36
N ALA A 350 0.31 22.60 -17.51
CA ALA A 350 0.92 22.36 -18.81
C ALA A 350 0.33 21.14 -19.56
N LYS A 351 -0.18 20.15 -18.84
CA LYS A 351 -0.70 18.90 -19.44
C LYS A 351 -2.23 18.83 -19.46
N GLY A 352 -2.94 19.81 -18.90
CA GLY A 352 -4.39 19.80 -18.84
C GLY A 352 -4.97 18.63 -18.05
N VAL A 353 -4.23 18.13 -17.05
CA VAL A 353 -4.66 17.00 -16.24
C VAL A 353 -5.64 17.50 -15.18
N ALA A 354 -6.82 16.90 -15.11
CA ALA A 354 -7.73 17.14 -14.00
C ALA A 354 -7.16 16.51 -12.72
N VAL A 355 -6.78 17.33 -11.77
CA VAL A 355 -6.34 16.92 -10.45
C VAL A 355 -7.35 17.45 -9.45
N ASP A 356 -7.74 16.60 -8.50
CA ASP A 356 -8.53 17.05 -7.36
C ASP A 356 -7.80 18.25 -6.71
N SER A 357 -8.51 19.37 -6.55
CA SER A 357 -7.98 20.62 -6.00
C SER A 357 -7.23 20.43 -4.69
N ARG A 358 -7.57 19.41 -3.92
CA ARG A 358 -6.85 19.03 -2.69
C ARG A 358 -5.38 18.68 -2.90
N TYR A 359 -5.00 18.26 -4.09
CA TYR A 359 -3.63 17.88 -4.44
C TYR A 359 -2.92 18.87 -5.34
N ALA A 360 -3.66 19.69 -6.07
CA ALA A 360 -3.13 20.66 -7.02
C ALA A 360 -3.08 22.10 -6.48
N SER A 361 -3.67 22.39 -5.31
CA SER A 361 -3.68 23.74 -4.81
C SER A 361 -2.29 24.17 -4.37
N GLU A 362 -1.83 25.28 -4.93
CA GLU A 362 -0.63 25.99 -4.49
C GLU A 362 -0.72 26.43 -3.02
N ASP A 363 -1.96 26.54 -2.50
CA ASP A 363 -2.29 26.92 -1.13
C ASP A 363 -1.95 25.87 -0.07
N ARG A 364 -1.63 24.64 -0.46
CA ARG A 364 -1.02 23.68 0.45
C ARG A 364 0.48 23.83 0.37
N GLU A 365 1.04 24.42 1.41
CA GLU A 365 2.46 24.71 1.61
C GLU A 365 3.38 23.62 1.09
N GLY A 366 4.46 24.02 0.42
CA GLY A 366 5.45 23.12 -0.12
C GLY A 366 4.90 22.19 -1.22
N GLY A 367 4.75 22.72 -2.41
CA GLY A 367 4.39 21.90 -3.56
C GLY A 367 5.35 20.74 -3.79
N LEU A 368 4.85 19.68 -4.38
CA LEU A 368 5.64 18.51 -4.71
C LEU A 368 6.46 18.77 -5.99
N ARG A 369 7.79 18.57 -5.92
CA ARG A 369 8.67 18.49 -7.09
C ARG A 369 8.87 17.04 -7.49
N ALA A 370 8.32 16.68 -8.64
CA ALA A 370 8.46 15.34 -9.20
C ALA A 370 9.69 15.24 -10.10
N LEU A 371 10.34 14.09 -10.10
CA LEU A 371 11.38 13.74 -11.05
C LEU A 371 10.83 13.61 -12.47
N GLY A 372 11.65 13.89 -13.47
CA GLY A 372 11.40 13.61 -14.87
C GLY A 372 10.56 14.67 -15.56
N ALA A 373 11.22 15.50 -16.37
CA ALA A 373 10.51 16.34 -17.34
C ALA A 373 9.83 15.48 -18.41
N GLY A 374 8.68 15.93 -18.90
CA GLY A 374 8.04 15.32 -20.07
C GLY A 374 7.26 14.02 -19.79
N VAL A 375 6.87 13.75 -18.55
CA VAL A 375 5.83 12.74 -18.28
C VAL A 375 4.51 13.28 -18.85
N PRO A 376 3.82 12.54 -19.75
CA PRO A 376 2.59 13.00 -20.38
C PRO A 376 1.41 13.01 -19.39
N GLY A 377 0.43 13.86 -19.65
CA GLY A 377 -0.91 13.71 -19.07
C GLY A 377 -1.63 12.56 -19.77
N LEU A 378 -2.26 11.69 -18.99
CA LEU A 378 -3.06 10.61 -19.51
C LEU A 378 -4.54 10.84 -19.25
N SER A 379 -5.36 10.65 -20.26
CA SER A 379 -6.81 10.80 -20.14
C SER A 379 -7.45 9.59 -19.46
N ARG A 380 -8.63 9.81 -18.90
CA ARG A 380 -9.42 8.74 -18.28
C ARG A 380 -9.74 7.62 -19.29
N SER A 381 -10.02 7.96 -20.55
CA SER A 381 -10.29 6.97 -21.59
C SER A 381 -9.07 6.10 -21.93
N GLN A 382 -7.86 6.66 -21.87
CA GLN A 382 -6.63 5.88 -22.03
C GLN A 382 -6.40 4.90 -20.87
N LEU A 383 -6.76 5.29 -19.66
CA LEU A 383 -6.55 4.52 -18.44
C LEU A 383 -7.72 3.58 -18.08
N SER A 384 -8.85 3.67 -18.78
CA SER A 384 -9.98 2.76 -18.58
C SER A 384 -9.62 1.36 -19.09
N VAL A 385 -9.84 0.35 -18.25
CA VAL A 385 -9.63 -1.06 -18.59
C VAL A 385 -10.76 -1.57 -19.46
N PHE A 386 -12.00 -1.22 -19.12
CA PHE A 386 -13.19 -1.64 -19.82
C PHE A 386 -13.79 -0.50 -20.65
N THR A 387 -14.31 -0.83 -21.84
CA THR A 387 -15.27 0.06 -22.52
C THR A 387 -16.55 0.21 -21.67
N GLU A 388 -17.41 1.17 -22.00
CA GLU A 388 -18.68 1.34 -21.29
C GLU A 388 -19.52 0.06 -21.30
N GLU A 389 -19.65 -0.54 -22.49
CA GLU A 389 -20.40 -1.77 -22.69
C GLU A 389 -19.79 -2.97 -21.93
N GLN A 390 -18.47 -3.11 -21.95
CA GLN A 390 -17.77 -4.15 -21.18
C GLN A 390 -17.95 -3.95 -19.68
N TRP A 391 -17.86 -2.70 -19.23
CA TRP A 391 -18.02 -2.38 -17.82
C TRP A 391 -19.43 -2.69 -17.33
N GLU A 392 -20.48 -2.31 -18.06
CA GLU A 392 -21.87 -2.64 -17.69
C GLU A 392 -22.08 -4.17 -17.58
N ARG A 393 -21.49 -4.95 -18.50
CA ARG A 393 -21.53 -6.42 -18.41
C ARG A 393 -20.77 -6.96 -17.21
N GLN A 394 -19.66 -6.33 -16.80
CA GLN A 394 -18.80 -6.78 -15.69
C GLN A 394 -19.18 -6.18 -14.33
N LYS A 395 -20.03 -5.17 -14.29
CA LYS A 395 -20.38 -4.37 -13.10
C LYS A 395 -20.67 -5.22 -11.87
N GLY A 396 -21.38 -6.32 -12.03
CA GLY A 396 -21.67 -7.27 -10.95
C GLY A 396 -20.43 -7.97 -10.34
N ARG A 397 -19.26 -7.86 -10.96
CA ARG A 397 -17.98 -8.38 -10.47
C ARG A 397 -16.99 -7.28 -10.08
N LEU A 398 -17.37 -6.02 -10.17
CA LEU A 398 -16.50 -4.88 -9.96
C LEU A 398 -16.89 -4.07 -8.72
N ILE A 399 -18.14 -3.68 -8.58
CA ILE A 399 -18.56 -2.59 -7.72
C ILE A 399 -18.69 -2.97 -6.23
N TYR A 400 -18.45 -1.97 -5.39
CA TYR A 400 -18.48 -2.09 -3.92
C TYR A 400 -19.78 -2.66 -3.38
N GLU A 401 -20.93 -2.24 -3.90
CA GLU A 401 -22.25 -2.69 -3.47
C GLU A 401 -22.44 -4.20 -3.67
N THR A 402 -21.88 -4.74 -4.74
CA THR A 402 -21.90 -6.21 -4.96
C THR A 402 -21.01 -6.93 -3.96
N TRP A 403 -19.84 -6.39 -3.68
CA TRP A 403 -18.97 -6.95 -2.65
C TRP A 403 -19.66 -6.94 -1.28
N VAL A 404 -20.32 -5.84 -0.90
CA VAL A 404 -21.08 -5.74 0.37
C VAL A 404 -22.12 -6.85 0.48
N ARG A 405 -22.92 -7.07 -0.56
CA ARG A 405 -23.93 -8.15 -0.56
C ARG A 405 -23.31 -9.54 -0.37
N LYS A 406 -22.23 -9.84 -1.12
CA LYS A 406 -21.53 -11.12 -1.02
C LYS A 406 -20.87 -11.33 0.34
N ALA A 407 -20.27 -10.28 0.90
CA ALA A 407 -19.63 -10.34 2.21
C ALA A 407 -20.64 -10.54 3.34
N ARG A 408 -21.81 -9.87 3.27
CA ARG A 408 -22.91 -10.05 4.25
C ARG A 408 -23.49 -11.45 4.24
N SER A 409 -23.72 -12.05 3.07
CA SER A 409 -24.25 -13.42 2.99
C SER A 409 -23.37 -14.45 3.70
N ARG A 410 -22.05 -14.22 3.75
CA ARG A 410 -21.11 -15.09 4.47
C ARG A 410 -21.16 -14.95 5.99
N ILE A 411 -21.75 -13.88 6.51
CA ILE A 411 -21.93 -13.68 7.95
C ILE A 411 -23.21 -14.41 8.42
N THR A 412 -24.30 -14.28 7.68
CA THR A 412 -25.59 -14.88 8.04
C THR A 412 -25.63 -16.42 7.94
N HIS A 413 -24.77 -17.03 7.13
CA HIS A 413 -24.68 -18.49 7.02
C HIS A 413 -23.76 -19.17 8.06
N ARG A 414 -23.14 -18.41 8.95
CA ARG A 414 -22.28 -18.94 10.03
C ARG A 414 -22.87 -18.74 11.44
N GLN A 415 -24.07 -18.20 11.54
CA GLN A 415 -24.92 -18.19 12.73
C GLN A 415 -25.94 -19.34 12.67
#